data_0dcd090c5216ddc3eb29d17dec8e9208
#
_entry.id   0dcd090c5216ddc3eb29d17dec8e9208
#
_cell.length_a   1.000
_cell.length_b   1.000
_cell.length_c   1.000
_cell.angle_alpha   90.00
_cell.angle_beta   90.00
_cell.angle_gamma   90.00
#
_symmetry.space_group_name_H-M   'P 1'
#
loop_
_entity.id
_entity.type
_entity.pdbx_description
1 polymer ?
#
loop_
_entity_poly.entity_id
_entity_poly.type
_entity_poly.pdbx_seq_one_letter_code
_entity_poly.pdbx_strand_id
1 'polypeptide(L)'
;MNRYALICRSILEQAEVTQREMAQRLELSLGTVNQLVKECLALHYIEVMDDNHYQVTEDGMKFMEPFKVDGAVIIAAGFGSRFVPLTFETPKGLLEVFGERMIERQIRQLHEVGIHNITIVVGYLKEKFEYLIDKYDVKLLYNPEYSNKNTLTTVYRARKVLEGKNMYLLSSDNWMRENMYHTYECGAWYSSVYKEGDTS
;
A
#
# COMPACT_ATOMS: atom_id res chain seq x y z
N MET A 1 12.90 4.68 8.64
CA MET A 1 11.74 5.52 8.30
C MET A 1 12.13 6.98 8.41
N ASN A 2 11.91 7.78 7.37
CA ASN A 2 12.29 9.21 7.34
C ASN A 2 11.24 10.05 8.08
N ARG A 3 11.64 10.72 9.19
CA ARG A 3 10.69 11.47 10.04
C ARG A 3 10.20 12.77 9.40
N TYR A 4 11.00 13.45 8.60
CA TYR A 4 10.55 14.65 7.87
C TYR A 4 9.51 14.31 6.82
N ALA A 5 9.72 13.18 6.11
CA ALA A 5 8.75 12.70 5.14
C ALA A 5 7.40 12.32 5.80
N LEU A 6 7.40 11.84 7.05
CA LEU A 6 6.16 11.59 7.80
C LEU A 6 5.37 12.89 8.06
N ILE A 7 6.05 13.98 8.41
CA ILE A 7 5.40 15.29 8.61
C ILE A 7 4.82 15.79 7.28
N CYS A 8 5.63 15.80 6.20
CA CYS A 8 5.16 16.22 4.89
C CYS A 8 3.98 15.37 4.40
N ARG A 9 4.04 14.03 4.56
CA ARG A 9 2.94 13.14 4.21
C ARG A 9 1.67 13.47 4.98
N SER A 10 1.76 13.69 6.29
CA SER A 10 0.59 14.02 7.12
C SER A 10 -0.12 15.28 6.64
N ILE A 11 0.65 16.29 6.18
CA ILE A 11 0.11 17.54 5.64
C ILE A 11 -0.52 17.31 4.25
N LEU A 12 0.12 16.50 3.39
CA LEU A 12 -0.40 16.16 2.06
C LEU A 12 -1.72 15.37 2.13
N GLU A 13 -1.86 14.49 3.11
CA GLU A 13 -3.06 13.67 3.31
C GLU A 13 -4.22 14.46 3.95
N GLN A 14 -3.91 15.48 4.75
CA GLN A 14 -4.90 16.33 5.39
C GLN A 14 -4.36 17.75 5.56
N ALA A 15 -4.82 18.66 4.73
CA ALA A 15 -4.33 20.05 4.68
C ALA A 15 -4.43 20.81 6.02
N GLU A 16 -5.46 20.52 6.82
CA GLU A 16 -5.72 21.19 8.11
C GLU A 16 -5.25 20.35 9.32
N VAL A 17 -4.32 19.41 9.12
CA VAL A 17 -3.86 18.56 10.21
C VAL A 17 -3.12 19.35 11.28
N THR A 18 -3.54 19.18 12.53
CA THR A 18 -2.87 19.78 13.69
C THR A 18 -1.67 18.94 14.15
N GLN A 19 -0.71 19.59 14.84
CA GLN A 19 0.42 18.85 15.42
C GLN A 19 -0.01 17.78 16.44
N ARG A 20 -1.15 17.95 17.12
CA ARG A 20 -1.71 16.94 18.04
C ARG A 20 -2.22 15.72 17.29
N GLU A 21 -2.91 15.93 16.17
CA GLU A 21 -3.37 14.84 15.31
C GLU A 21 -2.20 14.12 14.64
N MET A 22 -1.16 14.86 14.18
CA MET A 22 0.08 14.25 13.70
C MET A 22 0.72 13.37 14.79
N ALA A 23 0.80 13.88 16.02
CA ALA A 23 1.39 13.14 17.15
C ALA A 23 0.63 11.83 17.42
N GLN A 24 -0.68 11.88 17.40
CA GLN A 24 -1.55 10.70 17.59
C GLN A 24 -1.39 9.69 16.46
N ARG A 25 -1.48 10.14 15.19
CA ARG A 25 -1.40 9.25 14.01
C ARG A 25 -0.02 8.62 13.82
N LEU A 26 1.03 9.39 14.11
CA LEU A 26 2.41 8.94 13.94
C LEU A 26 2.97 8.23 15.19
N GLU A 27 2.16 8.10 16.24
CA GLU A 27 2.57 7.53 17.54
C GLU A 27 3.83 8.20 18.12
N LEU A 28 3.93 9.52 17.95
CA LEU A 28 5.04 10.35 18.42
C LEU A 28 4.58 11.28 19.56
N SER A 29 5.54 11.70 20.40
CA SER A 29 5.23 12.75 21.38
C SER A 29 4.97 14.09 20.68
N LEU A 30 4.09 14.92 21.25
CA LEU A 30 3.83 16.26 20.73
C LEU A 30 5.11 17.11 20.63
N GLY A 31 6.02 16.96 21.61
CA GLY A 31 7.32 17.63 21.60
C GLY A 31 8.19 17.22 20.41
N THR A 32 8.19 15.92 20.07
CA THR A 32 8.88 15.39 18.88
C THR A 32 8.29 15.97 17.60
N VAL A 33 6.96 15.99 17.45
CA VAL A 33 6.29 16.56 16.29
C VAL A 33 6.58 18.06 16.16
N ASN A 34 6.51 18.81 17.28
CA ASN A 34 6.84 20.24 17.26
C ASN A 34 8.28 20.50 16.77
N GLN A 35 9.24 19.68 17.23
CA GLN A 35 10.62 19.80 16.78
C GLN A 35 10.76 19.49 15.29
N LEU A 36 10.15 18.40 14.81
CA LEU A 36 10.18 18.02 13.39
C LEU A 36 9.54 19.07 12.49
N VAL A 37 8.41 19.66 12.90
CA VAL A 37 7.75 20.76 12.19
C VAL A 37 8.67 21.97 12.08
N LYS A 38 9.34 22.38 13.17
CA LYS A 38 10.32 23.48 13.15
C LYS A 38 11.49 23.20 12.20
N GLU A 39 11.97 21.96 12.18
CA GLU A 39 13.04 21.52 11.27
C GLU A 39 12.58 21.53 9.82
N CYS A 40 11.36 21.04 9.53
CA CYS A 40 10.78 21.09 8.20
C CYS A 40 10.59 22.54 7.69
N LEU A 41 10.19 23.48 8.57
CA LEU A 41 10.12 24.92 8.26
C LEU A 41 11.50 25.48 7.95
N ALA A 42 12.51 25.17 8.75
CA ALA A 42 13.89 25.63 8.56
C ALA A 42 14.51 25.09 7.26
N LEU A 43 14.12 23.88 6.84
CA LEU A 43 14.54 23.23 5.59
C LEU A 43 13.70 23.67 4.37
N HIS A 44 12.71 24.55 4.56
CA HIS A 44 11.76 24.98 3.54
C HIS A 44 10.95 23.84 2.89
N TYR A 45 10.75 22.71 3.60
CA TYR A 45 9.89 21.63 3.12
C TYR A 45 8.42 21.93 3.30
N ILE A 46 8.09 22.73 4.31
CA ILE A 46 6.74 23.21 4.60
C ILE A 46 6.76 24.71 4.89
N GLU A 47 5.62 25.35 4.75
CA GLU A 47 5.39 26.74 5.12
C GLU A 47 4.09 26.90 5.92
N VAL A 48 3.97 28.00 6.65
CA VAL A 48 2.75 28.36 7.39
C VAL A 48 1.89 29.24 6.53
N MET A 49 0.63 28.88 6.34
CA MET A 49 -0.38 29.67 5.64
C MET A 49 -1.02 30.73 6.58
N ASP A 50 -1.73 31.71 6.01
CA ASP A 50 -2.35 32.82 6.74
C ASP A 50 -3.31 32.39 7.85
N ASP A 51 -3.91 31.20 7.73
CA ASP A 51 -4.83 30.58 8.69
C ASP A 51 -4.15 29.67 9.72
N ASN A 52 -2.83 29.74 9.83
CA ASN A 52 -1.97 28.88 10.68
C ASN A 52 -1.94 27.39 10.30
N HIS A 53 -2.39 27.01 9.12
CA HIS A 53 -2.21 25.67 8.59
C HIS A 53 -0.85 25.51 7.90
N TYR A 54 -0.41 24.30 7.73
CA TYR A 54 0.84 23.98 7.02
C TYR A 54 0.56 23.57 5.58
N GLN A 55 1.45 23.97 4.68
CA GLN A 55 1.47 23.52 3.29
C GLN A 55 2.86 22.98 2.95
N VAL A 56 2.92 21.91 2.13
CA VAL A 56 4.18 21.41 1.58
C VAL A 56 4.60 22.29 0.42
N THR A 57 5.82 22.80 0.44
CA THR A 57 6.39 23.67 -0.58
C THR A 57 6.84 22.89 -1.82
N GLU A 58 7.29 23.59 -2.88
CA GLU A 58 7.91 22.92 -4.04
C GLU A 58 9.17 22.13 -3.64
N ASP A 59 9.98 22.65 -2.72
CA ASP A 59 11.18 21.94 -2.25
C ASP A 59 10.79 20.74 -1.37
N GLY A 60 9.71 20.86 -0.59
CA GLY A 60 9.10 19.74 0.11
C GLY A 60 8.59 18.66 -0.84
N MET A 61 7.95 19.03 -1.94
CA MET A 61 7.49 18.08 -2.97
C MET A 61 8.67 17.37 -3.66
N LYS A 62 9.75 18.09 -3.99
CA LYS A 62 10.98 17.46 -4.52
C LYS A 62 11.62 16.51 -3.51
N PHE A 63 11.61 16.89 -2.23
CA PHE A 63 12.07 16.01 -1.14
C PHE A 63 11.19 14.76 -1.01
N MET A 64 9.88 14.86 -1.26
CA MET A 64 8.94 13.75 -1.18
C MET A 64 8.98 12.80 -2.39
N GLU A 65 9.50 13.21 -3.55
CA GLU A 65 9.50 12.41 -4.79
C GLU A 65 10.12 11.00 -4.62
N PRO A 66 11.25 10.80 -3.90
CA PRO A 66 11.81 9.46 -3.67
C PRO A 66 10.94 8.55 -2.81
N PHE A 67 9.93 9.08 -2.12
CA PHE A 67 9.01 8.32 -1.27
C PHE A 67 7.68 8.01 -1.96
N LYS A 68 7.46 8.53 -3.17
CA LYS A 68 6.25 8.28 -3.94
C LYS A 68 6.15 6.80 -4.31
N VAL A 69 4.95 6.25 -4.16
CA VAL A 69 4.65 4.87 -4.54
C VAL A 69 4.35 4.81 -6.03
N ASP A 70 5.13 4.00 -6.75
CA ASP A 70 5.02 3.84 -8.22
C ASP A 70 3.88 2.90 -8.65
N GLY A 71 3.41 2.04 -7.74
CA GLY A 71 2.37 1.09 -8.04
C GLY A 71 2.25 -0.05 -7.03
N ALA A 72 1.54 -1.10 -7.41
CA ALA A 72 1.35 -2.28 -6.59
C ALA A 72 1.46 -3.58 -7.42
N VAL A 73 1.99 -4.63 -6.79
CA VAL A 73 1.95 -6.00 -7.28
C VAL A 73 1.11 -6.83 -6.31
N ILE A 74 0.02 -7.42 -6.80
CA ILE A 74 -0.86 -8.29 -6.02
C ILE A 74 -0.60 -9.75 -6.41
N ILE A 75 -0.19 -10.57 -5.45
CA ILE A 75 0.07 -12.01 -5.67
C ILE A 75 -1.24 -12.78 -5.52
N ALA A 76 -1.72 -13.36 -6.62
CA ALA A 76 -2.98 -14.09 -6.72
C ALA A 76 -2.83 -15.46 -7.42
N ALA A 77 -1.62 -16.02 -7.51
CA ALA A 77 -1.34 -17.20 -8.31
C ALA A 77 -1.68 -18.54 -7.59
N GLY A 78 -1.83 -18.53 -6.28
CA GLY A 78 -1.95 -19.73 -5.46
C GLY A 78 -3.31 -20.44 -5.57
N PHE A 79 -3.31 -21.78 -5.39
CA PHE A 79 -4.52 -22.61 -5.38
C PHE A 79 -5.44 -22.36 -4.17
N GLY A 80 -4.90 -21.91 -3.03
CA GLY A 80 -5.70 -21.68 -1.82
C GLY A 80 -6.21 -22.97 -1.16
N SER A 81 -5.41 -24.02 -1.12
CA SER A 81 -5.78 -25.37 -0.63
C SER A 81 -6.44 -25.41 0.75
N ARG A 82 -6.14 -24.45 1.61
CA ARG A 82 -6.75 -24.35 2.97
C ARG A 82 -8.23 -23.93 2.93
N PHE A 83 -8.74 -23.47 1.80
CA PHE A 83 -10.13 -23.01 1.60
C PHE A 83 -10.95 -23.96 0.73
N VAL A 84 -10.44 -25.17 0.43
CA VAL A 84 -11.21 -26.23 -0.25
C VAL A 84 -12.45 -26.59 0.61
N PRO A 85 -13.66 -26.75 0.02
CA PRO A 85 -13.93 -26.82 -1.43
C PRO A 85 -14.18 -25.46 -2.14
N LEU A 86 -14.25 -24.35 -1.42
CA LEU A 86 -14.60 -23.03 -1.99
C LEU A 86 -13.64 -22.62 -3.12
N THR A 87 -12.37 -22.98 -3.01
CA THR A 87 -11.35 -22.62 -4.00
C THR A 87 -11.25 -23.55 -5.20
N PHE A 88 -12.10 -24.58 -5.30
CA PHE A 88 -12.17 -25.37 -6.54
C PHE A 88 -12.69 -24.58 -7.73
N GLU A 89 -13.63 -23.68 -7.50
CA GLU A 89 -14.27 -22.89 -8.56
C GLU A 89 -13.95 -21.40 -8.50
N THR A 90 -13.51 -20.90 -7.33
CA THR A 90 -13.24 -19.48 -7.11
C THR A 90 -11.85 -19.26 -6.50
N PRO A 91 -10.93 -18.57 -7.19
CA PRO A 91 -9.64 -18.21 -6.61
C PRO A 91 -9.79 -17.47 -5.27
N LYS A 92 -8.86 -17.70 -4.33
CA LYS A 92 -8.95 -17.15 -2.97
C LYS A 92 -9.16 -15.63 -2.94
N GLY A 93 -8.45 -14.86 -3.78
CA GLY A 93 -8.59 -13.40 -3.86
C GLY A 93 -9.95 -12.92 -4.37
N LEU A 94 -10.72 -13.79 -5.04
CA LEU A 94 -12.06 -13.51 -5.54
C LEU A 94 -13.17 -13.93 -4.57
N LEU A 95 -12.82 -14.53 -3.44
CA LEU A 95 -13.81 -14.80 -2.38
C LEU A 95 -14.32 -13.49 -1.78
N GLU A 96 -15.59 -13.48 -1.45
CA GLU A 96 -16.25 -12.31 -0.89
C GLU A 96 -16.16 -12.28 0.64
N VAL A 97 -15.86 -11.11 1.16
CA VAL A 97 -15.89 -10.79 2.58
C VAL A 97 -16.77 -9.56 2.75
N PHE A 98 -17.83 -9.68 3.54
CA PHE A 98 -18.87 -8.64 3.69
C PHE A 98 -19.47 -8.15 2.36
N GLY A 99 -19.65 -9.04 1.39
CA GLY A 99 -20.28 -8.73 0.09
C GLY A 99 -19.36 -8.06 -0.93
N GLU A 100 -18.05 -7.96 -0.65
CA GLU A 100 -17.05 -7.40 -1.57
C GLU A 100 -15.89 -8.39 -1.76
N ARG A 101 -15.44 -8.59 -3.01
CA ARG A 101 -14.29 -9.45 -3.30
C ARG A 101 -13.00 -8.85 -2.73
N MET A 102 -12.20 -9.65 -2.03
CA MET A 102 -10.99 -9.18 -1.34
C MET A 102 -10.04 -8.42 -2.27
N ILE A 103 -9.79 -8.93 -3.47
CA ILE A 103 -8.90 -8.27 -4.43
C ILE A 103 -9.48 -6.96 -4.98
N GLU A 104 -10.81 -6.90 -5.22
CA GLU A 104 -11.46 -5.68 -5.69
C GLU A 104 -11.39 -4.57 -4.64
N ARG A 105 -11.57 -4.93 -3.37
CA ARG A 105 -11.40 -4.00 -2.26
C ARG A 105 -9.98 -3.43 -2.22
N GLN A 106 -8.95 -4.28 -2.34
CA GLN A 106 -7.55 -3.83 -2.36
C GLN A 106 -7.29 -2.86 -3.53
N ILE A 107 -7.77 -3.20 -4.73
CA ILE A 107 -7.61 -2.34 -5.92
C ILE A 107 -8.29 -0.99 -5.69
N ARG A 108 -9.53 -0.98 -5.18
CA ARG A 108 -10.25 0.25 -4.88
C ARG A 108 -9.52 1.11 -3.84
N GLN A 109 -9.01 0.50 -2.76
CA GLN A 109 -8.25 1.21 -1.73
C GLN A 109 -6.93 1.80 -2.29
N LEU A 110 -6.25 1.12 -3.21
CA LEU A 110 -5.08 1.65 -3.91
C LEU A 110 -5.46 2.84 -4.81
N HIS A 111 -6.56 2.74 -5.55
CA HIS A 111 -7.07 3.84 -6.39
C HIS A 111 -7.45 5.07 -5.57
N GLU A 112 -8.05 4.91 -4.38
CA GLU A 112 -8.42 5.99 -3.46
C GLU A 112 -7.22 6.87 -3.07
N VAL A 113 -6.01 6.32 -3.04
CA VAL A 113 -4.76 7.04 -2.75
C VAL A 113 -3.94 7.35 -4.02
N GLY A 114 -4.55 7.25 -5.21
CA GLY A 114 -3.94 7.61 -6.48
C GLY A 114 -2.96 6.58 -7.05
N ILE A 115 -2.97 5.34 -6.56
CA ILE A 115 -2.13 4.25 -7.07
C ILE A 115 -2.91 3.44 -8.10
N HIS A 116 -2.66 3.72 -9.39
CA HIS A 116 -3.36 3.08 -10.52
C HIS A 116 -2.51 2.05 -11.27
N ASN A 117 -1.17 2.09 -11.16
CA ASN A 117 -0.30 1.12 -11.81
C ASN A 117 -0.27 -0.19 -11.02
N ILE A 118 -1.26 -1.04 -11.24
CA ILE A 118 -1.44 -2.29 -10.51
C ILE A 118 -1.19 -3.48 -11.43
N THR A 119 -0.32 -4.41 -11.00
CA THR A 119 -0.08 -5.69 -11.67
C THR A 119 -0.52 -6.83 -10.77
N ILE A 120 -1.38 -7.71 -11.27
CA ILE A 120 -1.85 -8.90 -10.55
C ILE A 120 -1.13 -10.12 -11.12
N VAL A 121 -0.39 -10.83 -10.26
CA VAL A 121 0.26 -12.08 -10.68
C VAL A 121 -0.72 -13.22 -10.46
N VAL A 122 -1.19 -13.81 -11.56
CA VAL A 122 -2.21 -14.86 -11.58
C VAL A 122 -1.62 -16.21 -11.96
N GLY A 123 -2.28 -17.28 -11.57
CA GLY A 123 -1.88 -18.66 -11.87
C GLY A 123 -3.10 -19.57 -11.97
N TYR A 124 -3.53 -20.12 -10.83
CA TYR A 124 -4.72 -20.96 -10.74
C TYR A 124 -5.98 -20.19 -11.14
N LEU A 125 -6.80 -20.77 -12.04
CA LEU A 125 -8.03 -20.16 -12.58
C LEU A 125 -7.83 -18.71 -13.05
N LYS A 126 -6.72 -18.45 -13.74
CA LYS A 126 -6.32 -17.09 -14.18
C LYS A 126 -7.41 -16.35 -14.96
N GLU A 127 -8.22 -17.09 -15.74
CA GLU A 127 -9.33 -16.56 -16.56
C GLU A 127 -10.41 -15.88 -15.70
N LYS A 128 -10.54 -16.25 -14.44
CA LYS A 128 -11.47 -15.62 -13.50
C LYS A 128 -11.09 -14.19 -13.12
N PHE A 129 -9.84 -13.78 -13.38
CA PHE A 129 -9.33 -12.43 -13.09
C PHE A 129 -9.40 -11.48 -14.30
N GLU A 130 -9.68 -11.97 -15.52
CA GLU A 130 -9.59 -11.19 -16.76
C GLU A 130 -10.52 -9.96 -16.74
N TYR A 131 -11.71 -10.06 -16.15
CA TYR A 131 -12.66 -8.96 -16.03
C TYR A 131 -12.09 -7.75 -15.23
N LEU A 132 -11.07 -7.96 -14.38
CA LEU A 132 -10.43 -6.88 -13.64
C LEU A 132 -9.66 -5.92 -14.55
N ILE A 133 -9.20 -6.38 -15.73
CA ILE A 133 -8.53 -5.54 -16.72
C ILE A 133 -9.47 -4.42 -17.14
N ASP A 134 -10.67 -4.78 -17.62
CA ASP A 134 -11.64 -3.80 -18.11
C ASP A 134 -12.27 -2.97 -17.00
N LYS A 135 -12.45 -3.59 -15.80
CA LYS A 135 -13.13 -2.93 -14.68
C LYS A 135 -12.24 -1.92 -13.94
N TYR A 136 -10.93 -2.19 -13.84
CA TYR A 136 -10.01 -1.44 -12.97
C TYR A 136 -8.71 -1.00 -13.66
N ASP A 137 -8.56 -1.23 -14.96
CA ASP A 137 -7.34 -0.91 -15.73
C ASP A 137 -6.06 -1.53 -15.11
N VAL A 138 -6.16 -2.78 -14.65
CA VAL A 138 -5.03 -3.52 -14.08
C VAL A 138 -4.34 -4.38 -15.13
N LYS A 139 -3.09 -4.77 -14.86
CA LYS A 139 -2.31 -5.68 -15.70
C LYS A 139 -2.29 -7.07 -15.09
N LEU A 140 -2.49 -8.12 -15.89
CA LEU A 140 -2.31 -9.50 -15.45
C LEU A 140 -0.95 -10.04 -15.90
N LEU A 141 -0.22 -10.63 -14.95
CA LEU A 141 1.03 -11.34 -15.20
C LEU A 141 0.85 -12.82 -14.87
N TYR A 142 0.92 -13.69 -15.89
CA TYR A 142 0.73 -15.12 -15.69
C TYR A 142 1.99 -15.80 -15.15
N ASN A 143 1.83 -16.59 -14.07
CA ASN A 143 2.84 -17.50 -13.55
C ASN A 143 2.45 -18.96 -13.89
N PRO A 144 3.03 -19.61 -14.92
CA PRO A 144 2.72 -20.99 -15.29
C PRO A 144 3.22 -22.02 -14.27
N GLU A 145 4.14 -21.64 -13.39
CA GLU A 145 4.77 -22.55 -12.41
C GLU A 145 4.06 -22.51 -11.04
N TYR A 146 2.85 -21.94 -10.97
CA TYR A 146 2.12 -21.73 -9.72
C TYR A 146 1.85 -23.02 -8.92
N SER A 147 1.74 -24.17 -9.59
CA SER A 147 1.45 -25.47 -8.97
C SER A 147 2.69 -26.14 -8.35
N ASN A 148 3.88 -25.87 -8.87
CA ASN A 148 5.08 -26.61 -8.57
C ASN A 148 6.09 -25.83 -7.69
N LYS A 149 5.87 -24.52 -7.52
CA LYS A 149 6.81 -23.63 -6.84
C LYS A 149 6.08 -22.72 -5.84
N ASN A 150 6.84 -22.22 -4.86
CA ASN A 150 6.34 -21.40 -3.77
C ASN A 150 6.13 -19.91 -4.18
N THR A 151 5.65 -19.12 -3.23
CA THR A 151 5.42 -17.67 -3.37
C THR A 151 6.65 -16.91 -3.88
N LEU A 152 7.86 -17.31 -3.49
CA LEU A 152 9.10 -16.66 -3.92
C LEU A 152 9.28 -16.69 -5.45
N THR A 153 8.92 -17.80 -6.10
CA THR A 153 8.95 -17.87 -7.57
C THR A 153 7.94 -16.94 -8.21
N THR A 154 6.77 -16.78 -7.60
CA THR A 154 5.75 -15.83 -8.07
C THR A 154 6.27 -14.39 -7.97
N VAL A 155 6.90 -14.02 -6.87
CA VAL A 155 7.55 -12.70 -6.71
C VAL A 155 8.69 -12.52 -7.73
N TYR A 156 9.49 -13.56 -7.96
CA TYR A 156 10.56 -13.51 -8.97
C TYR A 156 10.04 -13.27 -10.40
N ARG A 157 8.85 -13.79 -10.73
CA ARG A 157 8.17 -13.47 -12.00
C ARG A 157 7.86 -11.98 -12.15
N ALA A 158 7.47 -11.34 -11.05
CA ALA A 158 7.16 -9.91 -11.01
C ALA A 158 8.42 -9.02 -10.89
N ARG A 159 9.64 -9.57 -10.79
CA ARG A 159 10.86 -8.79 -10.51
C ARG A 159 11.07 -7.57 -11.43
N LYS A 160 10.78 -7.70 -12.73
CA LYS A 160 10.92 -6.59 -13.70
C LYS A 160 9.91 -5.45 -13.45
N VAL A 161 8.80 -5.74 -12.81
CA VAL A 161 7.80 -4.73 -12.41
C VAL A 161 8.23 -4.03 -11.14
N LEU A 162 8.89 -4.76 -10.21
CA LEU A 162 9.31 -4.30 -8.90
C LEU A 162 10.65 -3.55 -8.90
N GLU A 163 11.56 -3.94 -9.79
CA GLU A 163 12.95 -3.48 -9.78
C GLU A 163 13.08 -1.97 -9.98
N GLY A 164 13.81 -1.31 -9.06
CA GLY A 164 14.10 0.12 -9.10
C GLY A 164 12.89 1.02 -8.79
N LYS A 165 11.82 0.47 -8.19
CA LYS A 165 10.58 1.19 -7.90
C LYS A 165 10.15 1.03 -6.45
N ASN A 166 9.40 2.01 -5.96
CA ASN A 166 8.68 1.94 -4.69
C ASN A 166 7.33 1.26 -4.94
N MET A 167 7.20 0.01 -4.58
CA MET A 167 6.00 -0.78 -4.89
C MET A 167 5.41 -1.41 -3.65
N TYR A 168 4.09 -1.43 -3.55
CA TYR A 168 3.42 -2.36 -2.66
C TYR A 168 3.50 -3.79 -3.22
N LEU A 169 3.89 -4.73 -2.39
CA LEU A 169 3.82 -6.17 -2.67
C LEU A 169 2.77 -6.79 -1.75
N LEU A 170 1.65 -7.18 -2.33
CA LEU A 170 0.44 -7.55 -1.60
C LEU A 170 0.05 -9.00 -1.87
N SER A 171 -0.59 -9.64 -0.89
CA SER A 171 -1.31 -10.90 -1.07
C SER A 171 -2.77 -10.62 -1.39
N SER A 172 -3.34 -11.32 -2.37
CA SER A 172 -4.73 -11.10 -2.84
C SER A 172 -5.81 -11.48 -1.80
N ASP A 173 -5.42 -12.12 -0.71
CA ASP A 173 -6.30 -12.61 0.35
C ASP A 173 -6.30 -11.75 1.61
N ASN A 174 -5.71 -10.58 1.56
CA ASN A 174 -5.78 -9.62 2.64
C ASN A 174 -7.05 -8.76 2.49
N TRP A 175 -7.85 -8.75 3.54
CA TRP A 175 -9.00 -7.85 3.64
C TRP A 175 -8.75 -6.83 4.75
N MET A 176 -8.74 -5.55 4.40
CA MET A 176 -8.53 -4.46 5.37
C MET A 176 -9.80 -3.63 5.50
N ARG A 177 -10.24 -3.39 6.74
CA ARG A 177 -11.42 -2.57 7.02
C ARG A 177 -11.17 -1.12 6.61
N GLU A 178 -10.05 -0.57 7.02
CA GLU A 178 -9.62 0.81 6.73
C GLU A 178 -8.52 0.79 5.67
N ASN A 179 -8.45 1.85 4.88
CA ASN A 179 -7.39 2.00 3.90
C ASN A 179 -6.08 2.33 4.61
N MET A 180 -5.09 1.45 4.50
CA MET A 180 -3.74 1.62 5.07
C MET A 180 -2.70 2.00 4.02
N TYR A 181 -3.12 2.20 2.77
CA TYR A 181 -2.20 2.60 1.71
C TYR A 181 -2.00 4.12 1.70
N HIS A 182 -0.85 4.54 1.23
CA HIS A 182 -0.45 5.94 1.13
C HIS A 182 0.16 6.23 -0.24
N THR A 183 -0.04 7.43 -0.74
CA THR A 183 0.64 7.91 -1.98
C THR A 183 2.15 7.96 -1.81
N TYR A 184 2.62 8.24 -0.58
CA TYR A 184 4.05 8.32 -0.22
C TYR A 184 4.36 7.37 0.93
N GLU A 185 5.33 6.48 0.75
CA GLU A 185 5.80 5.59 1.80
C GLU A 185 7.17 6.01 2.33
N CYS A 186 7.18 6.42 3.59
CA CYS A 186 8.37 6.98 4.24
C CYS A 186 9.39 5.93 4.73
N GLY A 187 9.15 4.67 4.44
CA GLY A 187 10.01 3.52 4.77
C GLY A 187 9.33 2.19 4.45
N ALA A 188 10.10 1.12 4.41
CA ALA A 188 9.55 -0.22 4.24
C ALA A 188 8.86 -0.69 5.53
N TRP A 189 7.71 -1.34 5.37
CA TRP A 189 6.96 -1.94 6.46
C TRP A 189 6.33 -3.28 6.01
N TYR A 190 6.00 -4.10 6.98
CA TYR A 190 5.30 -5.36 6.77
C TYR A 190 4.11 -5.44 7.73
N SER A 191 2.92 -5.70 7.20
CA SER A 191 1.73 -5.86 8.03
C SER A 191 1.78 -7.18 8.80
N SER A 192 1.60 -7.12 10.12
CA SER A 192 1.51 -8.30 10.98
C SER A 192 0.43 -8.11 12.03
N VAL A 193 -0.05 -9.20 12.59
CA VAL A 193 -0.97 -9.19 13.74
C VAL A 193 -0.16 -9.49 14.98
N TYR A 194 -0.22 -8.57 15.96
CA TYR A 194 0.31 -8.87 17.28
C TYR A 194 -0.54 -9.95 17.94
N LYS A 195 0.08 -11.05 18.34
CA LYS A 195 -0.57 -12.13 19.07
C LYS A 195 0.15 -12.34 20.38
N GLU A 196 -0.50 -12.02 21.48
CA GLU A 196 0.06 -12.19 22.82
C GLU A 196 0.30 -13.68 23.08
N GLY A 197 1.53 -14.04 23.44
CA GLY A 197 1.90 -15.41 23.80
C GLY A 197 2.42 -16.32 22.68
N ASP A 198 2.59 -15.84 21.44
CA ASP A 198 3.19 -16.60 20.33
C ASP A 198 4.69 -16.28 20.23
N THR A 199 5.52 -17.11 20.87
CA THR A 199 7.00 -17.02 20.85
C THR A 199 7.63 -18.12 20.00
N SER A 200 6.91 -18.65 19.00
CA SER A 200 7.42 -19.70 18.12
C SER A 200 8.12 -19.14 16.88
#